data_960279f5fc167c1d91e188eeb42a1499
#
_entry.id   960279f5fc167c1d91e188eeb42a1499
#
_cell.length_a   1.000
_cell.length_b   1.000
_cell.length_c   1.000
_cell.angle_alpha   90.00
_cell.angle_beta   90.00
_cell.angle_gamma   90.00
#
_symmetry.space_group_name_H-M   'P 1'
#
loop_
_entity.id
_entity.type
_entity.pdbx_description
1 polymer ?
#
loop_
_entity_poly.entity_id
_entity_poly.type
_entity_poly.pdbx_seq_one_letter_code
_entity_poly.pdbx_strand_id
1 'polypeptide(L)'
;MTAQGLGPAGGAQGLGGAAHAQNGPLAIVAGGGAFPAAVAEAVRAQGRDVLLLLMKGFADPALERYPHHWFRLGSLGSVSAVARARGVRDVVMVGTLTRPRLSDLGLDWTTIRLLPRVARLLRGGDNHLLSGVLELVAEQGFHLIGAHEAVPGLLLPEGVLGHVQ
;
A
#
# COMPACT_ATOMS: atom_id res chain seq x y z
N MET A 1 25.30 -0.56 57.67
CA MET A 1 24.31 -1.60 57.91
C MET A 1 23.14 -1.36 56.95
N THR A 2 23.18 -2.08 55.86
CA THR A 2 22.19 -2.98 55.30
C THR A 2 20.77 -2.47 55.13
N ALA A 3 20.38 -2.37 53.89
CA ALA A 3 19.28 -3.07 53.18
C ALA A 3 19.13 -2.38 51.84
N GLN A 4 19.51 -2.89 50.76
CA GLN A 4 18.89 -3.91 49.93
C GLN A 4 17.39 -3.64 49.73
N GLY A 5 17.07 -3.04 48.59
CA GLY A 5 15.74 -2.95 48.01
C GLY A 5 15.83 -3.30 46.54
N LEU A 6 15.65 -4.56 46.21
CA LEU A 6 15.44 -5.05 44.85
C LEU A 6 14.24 -4.34 44.23
N GLY A 7 14.44 -3.67 43.12
CA GLY A 7 13.38 -3.37 42.17
C GLY A 7 13.25 -4.51 41.16
N PRO A 8 12.07 -5.04 40.92
CA PRO A 8 11.88 -5.99 39.84
C PRO A 8 11.86 -5.26 38.51
N ALA A 9 12.75 -5.67 37.64
CA ALA A 9 12.63 -5.42 36.22
C ALA A 9 11.34 -6.06 35.70
N GLY A 10 10.36 -5.24 35.40
CA GLY A 10 9.19 -5.59 34.64
C GLY A 10 9.32 -5.01 33.24
N GLY A 11 10.06 -5.70 32.39
CA GLY A 11 10.08 -5.36 30.98
C GLY A 11 8.74 -5.72 30.35
N ALA A 12 7.81 -4.80 30.37
CA ALA A 12 6.73 -4.78 29.41
C ALA A 12 7.33 -4.15 28.12
N GLN A 13 7.91 -4.98 27.30
CA GLN A 13 8.11 -4.64 25.90
C GLN A 13 6.72 -4.60 25.27
N GLY A 14 6.05 -3.47 25.44
CA GLY A 14 4.94 -3.10 24.61
C GLY A 14 5.47 -3.13 23.18
N LEU A 15 4.87 -3.97 22.39
CA LEU A 15 4.89 -3.86 20.93
C LEU A 15 4.26 -2.50 20.60
N GLY A 16 5.04 -1.45 20.84
CA GLY A 16 4.78 -0.15 20.31
C GLY A 16 4.85 -0.31 18.80
N GLY A 17 3.69 -0.39 18.18
CA GLY A 17 3.59 -0.11 16.76
C GLY A 17 4.39 1.17 16.55
N ALA A 18 5.53 1.06 15.89
CA ALA A 18 6.31 2.21 15.54
C ALA A 18 5.37 3.17 14.86
N ALA A 19 5.09 4.30 15.49
CA ALA A 19 4.58 5.45 14.81
C ALA A 19 5.62 5.76 13.74
N HIS A 20 5.45 5.12 12.59
CA HIS A 20 6.25 5.41 11.41
C HIS A 20 6.00 6.88 11.18
N ALA A 21 7.02 7.66 11.48
CA ALA A 21 6.98 9.08 11.27
C ALA A 21 6.41 9.29 9.87
N GLN A 22 5.21 9.86 9.80
CA GLN A 22 4.47 10.08 8.55
C GLN A 22 5.17 11.20 7.76
N ASN A 23 6.46 11.01 7.51
CA ASN A 23 7.32 11.93 6.81
C ASN A 23 7.16 11.70 5.31
N GLY A 24 6.38 12.54 4.69
CA GLY A 24 6.17 12.55 3.25
C GLY A 24 4.79 12.07 2.81
N PRO A 25 4.47 12.26 1.54
CA PRO A 25 3.19 11.88 0.98
C PRO A 25 3.00 10.35 0.99
N LEU A 26 1.75 9.93 1.18
CA LEU A 26 1.35 8.54 1.02
C LEU A 26 1.02 8.28 -0.45
N ALA A 27 1.63 7.28 -1.06
CA ALA A 27 1.18 6.81 -2.36
C ALA A 27 0.02 5.82 -2.20
N ILE A 28 -1.04 6.07 -2.94
CA ILE A 28 -2.23 5.22 -3.00
C ILE A 28 -2.30 4.59 -4.38
N VAL A 29 -1.97 3.31 -4.47
CA VAL A 29 -2.19 2.53 -5.70
C VAL A 29 -3.67 2.22 -5.80
N ALA A 30 -4.34 2.90 -6.71
CA ALA A 30 -5.77 2.86 -6.85
C ALA A 30 -6.20 1.89 -7.94
N GLY A 31 -6.94 0.85 -7.54
CA GLY A 31 -7.76 0.03 -8.41
C GLY A 31 -9.16 0.60 -8.60
N GLY A 32 -10.13 -0.25 -8.94
CA GLY A 32 -11.52 0.15 -9.12
C GLY A 32 -12.29 0.33 -7.82
N GLY A 33 -13.45 0.98 -7.92
CA GLY A 33 -14.38 1.20 -6.82
C GLY A 33 -14.19 2.54 -6.10
N ALA A 34 -15.04 2.79 -5.10
CA ALA A 34 -15.06 4.05 -4.36
C ALA A 34 -14.05 4.12 -3.21
N PHE A 35 -13.49 2.98 -2.81
CA PHE A 35 -12.62 2.89 -1.64
C PHE A 35 -11.32 3.71 -1.77
N PRO A 36 -10.65 3.80 -2.94
CA PRO A 36 -9.48 4.65 -3.10
C PRO A 36 -9.74 6.13 -2.80
N ALA A 37 -10.90 6.66 -3.20
CA ALA A 37 -11.28 8.03 -2.90
C ALA A 37 -11.46 8.26 -1.40
N ALA A 38 -12.16 7.34 -0.73
CA ALA A 38 -12.40 7.40 0.70
C ALA A 38 -11.07 7.39 1.50
N VAL A 39 -10.12 6.53 1.11
CA VAL A 39 -8.78 6.49 1.72
C VAL A 39 -8.03 7.80 1.48
N ALA A 40 -8.04 8.32 0.25
CA ALA A 40 -7.38 9.58 -0.08
C ALA A 40 -7.92 10.75 0.75
N GLU A 41 -9.23 10.86 0.91
CA GLU A 41 -9.84 11.90 1.71
C GLU A 41 -9.52 11.77 3.19
N ALA A 42 -9.58 10.56 3.74
CA ALA A 42 -9.27 10.31 5.13
C ALA A 42 -7.81 10.60 5.47
N VAL A 43 -6.86 10.26 4.59
CA VAL A 43 -5.43 10.58 4.75
C VAL A 43 -5.20 12.08 4.71
N ARG A 44 -5.85 12.78 3.77
CA ARG A 44 -5.76 14.24 3.67
C ARG A 44 -6.38 14.94 4.88
N ALA A 45 -7.46 14.42 5.42
CA ALA A 45 -8.07 14.92 6.65
C ALA A 45 -7.15 14.80 7.87
N GLN A 46 -6.20 13.85 7.86
CA GLN A 46 -5.14 13.73 8.85
C GLN A 46 -3.98 14.70 8.62
N GLY A 47 -4.03 15.55 7.58
CA GLY A 47 -2.98 16.50 7.23
C GLY A 47 -1.80 15.91 6.46
N ARG A 48 -1.93 14.68 5.95
CA ARG A 48 -0.91 14.03 5.14
C ARG A 48 -1.21 14.19 3.64
N ASP A 49 -0.19 14.53 2.86
CA ASP A 49 -0.32 14.60 1.40
C ASP A 49 -0.47 13.22 0.79
N VAL A 50 -1.16 13.15 -0.34
CA VAL A 50 -1.38 11.92 -1.09
C VAL A 50 -0.87 12.05 -2.53
N LEU A 51 -0.38 10.95 -3.07
CA LEU A 51 -0.13 10.76 -4.49
C LEU A 51 -0.91 9.54 -4.95
N LEU A 52 -1.91 9.75 -5.81
CA LEU A 52 -2.66 8.64 -6.37
C LEU A 52 -1.92 8.06 -7.58
N LEU A 53 -1.66 6.79 -7.52
CA LEU A 53 -1.13 6.00 -8.63
C LEU A 53 -2.30 5.27 -9.26
N LEU A 54 -2.83 5.85 -10.34
CA LEU A 54 -4.05 5.39 -10.99
C LEU A 54 -3.73 4.31 -12.02
N MET A 55 -4.26 3.12 -11.80
CA MET A 55 -4.04 1.99 -12.69
C MET A 55 -4.98 2.08 -13.90
N LYS A 56 -4.40 2.20 -15.10
CA LYS A 56 -5.17 2.23 -16.36
C LYS A 56 -6.01 0.97 -16.55
N GLY A 57 -7.27 1.18 -16.88
CA GLY A 57 -8.25 0.11 -17.05
C GLY A 57 -8.98 -0.31 -15.76
N PHE A 58 -8.60 0.25 -14.59
CA PHE A 58 -9.19 -0.11 -13.30
C PHE A 58 -9.63 1.11 -12.49
N ALA A 59 -8.77 2.11 -12.36
CA ALA A 59 -9.04 3.29 -11.55
C ALA A 59 -10.10 4.19 -12.17
N ASP A 60 -10.94 4.77 -11.31
CA ASP A 60 -11.95 5.73 -11.72
C ASP A 60 -11.31 7.07 -12.14
N PRO A 61 -11.63 7.61 -13.32
CA PRO A 61 -11.18 8.94 -13.72
C PRO A 61 -11.53 10.07 -12.75
N ALA A 62 -12.59 9.92 -11.96
CA ALA A 62 -12.95 10.90 -10.93
C ALA A 62 -11.84 11.12 -9.88
N LEU A 63 -10.89 10.21 -9.76
CA LEU A 63 -9.72 10.33 -8.89
C LEU A 63 -8.67 11.33 -9.40
N GLU A 64 -8.77 11.80 -10.63
CA GLU A 64 -7.87 12.82 -11.20
C GLU A 64 -7.94 14.17 -10.47
N ARG A 65 -8.96 14.38 -9.67
CA ARG A 65 -9.08 15.57 -8.78
C ARG A 65 -7.98 15.65 -7.70
N TYR A 66 -7.29 14.55 -7.42
CA TYR A 66 -6.15 14.50 -6.50
C TYR A 66 -4.83 14.55 -7.28
N PRO A 67 -3.71 14.92 -6.65
CA PRO A 67 -2.37 14.71 -7.24
C PRO A 67 -2.21 13.26 -7.64
N HIS A 68 -2.02 12.99 -8.94
CA HIS A 68 -2.05 11.64 -9.48
C HIS A 68 -1.02 11.37 -10.57
N HIS A 69 -0.83 10.10 -10.86
CA HIS A 69 -0.08 9.62 -12.01
C HIS A 69 -0.74 8.36 -12.56
N TRP A 70 -1.06 8.37 -13.85
CA TRP A 70 -1.60 7.21 -14.53
C TRP A 70 -0.49 6.25 -14.93
N PHE A 71 -0.65 4.97 -14.61
CA PHE A 71 0.31 3.94 -14.98
C PHE A 71 -0.37 2.68 -15.52
N ARG A 72 0.40 1.87 -16.22
CA ARG A 72 0.01 0.52 -16.64
C ARG A 72 0.67 -0.50 -15.74
N LEU A 73 0.05 -1.66 -15.59
CA LEU A 73 0.52 -2.71 -14.67
C LEU A 73 1.97 -3.15 -14.94
N GLY A 74 2.47 -2.98 -16.14
CA GLY A 74 3.84 -3.32 -16.51
C GLY A 74 4.85 -2.16 -16.48
N SER A 75 4.51 -1.00 -15.89
CA SER A 75 5.40 0.18 -15.88
C SER A 75 5.92 0.53 -14.48
N LEU A 76 6.44 -0.46 -13.78
CA LEU A 76 6.94 -0.31 -12.41
C LEU A 76 8.08 0.69 -12.28
N GLY A 77 8.95 0.79 -13.29
CA GLY A 77 10.05 1.73 -13.28
C GLY A 77 9.60 3.18 -13.28
N SER A 78 8.62 3.52 -14.12
CA SER A 78 8.08 4.88 -14.20
C SER A 78 7.33 5.27 -12.92
N VAL A 79 6.55 4.36 -12.36
CA VAL A 79 5.84 4.55 -11.09
C VAL A 79 6.80 4.81 -9.95
N SER A 80 7.84 4.00 -9.84
CA SER A 80 8.88 4.15 -8.80
C SER A 80 9.62 5.47 -8.92
N ALA A 81 9.94 5.91 -10.14
CA ALA A 81 10.60 7.19 -10.39
C ALA A 81 9.72 8.37 -9.94
N VAL A 82 8.44 8.36 -10.30
CA VAL A 82 7.48 9.41 -9.91
C VAL A 82 7.28 9.45 -8.40
N ALA A 83 7.12 8.29 -7.77
CA ALA A 83 6.95 8.19 -6.33
C ALA A 83 8.18 8.72 -5.56
N ARG A 84 9.39 8.36 -6.01
CA ARG A 84 10.65 8.88 -5.42
C ARG A 84 10.79 10.38 -5.59
N ALA A 85 10.50 10.91 -6.78
CA ALA A 85 10.58 12.34 -7.06
C ALA A 85 9.63 13.17 -6.17
N ARG A 86 8.54 12.55 -5.70
CA ARG A 86 7.58 13.17 -4.77
C ARG A 86 7.90 12.91 -3.29
N GLY A 87 9.00 12.22 -2.98
CA GLY A 87 9.38 11.91 -1.60
C GLY A 87 8.50 10.85 -0.92
N VAL A 88 7.79 10.03 -1.71
CA VAL A 88 6.99 8.91 -1.19
C VAL A 88 7.89 7.86 -0.55
N ARG A 89 7.49 7.38 0.62
CA ARG A 89 8.10 6.24 1.30
C ARG A 89 7.10 5.12 1.53
N ASP A 90 5.88 5.49 1.88
CA ASP A 90 4.82 4.55 2.19
C ASP A 90 3.86 4.42 1.02
N VAL A 91 3.46 3.20 0.74
CA VAL A 91 2.53 2.85 -0.33
C VAL A 91 1.40 2.03 0.26
N VAL A 92 0.18 2.34 -0.10
CA VAL A 92 -1.00 1.52 0.20
C VAL A 92 -1.67 1.11 -1.10
N MET A 93 -2.10 -0.13 -1.17
CA MET A 93 -2.86 -0.64 -2.32
C MET A 93 -4.32 -0.78 -1.94
N VAL A 94 -5.20 -0.14 -2.67
CA VAL A 94 -6.64 -0.14 -2.40
C VAL A 94 -7.47 -0.20 -3.68
N GLY A 95 -8.64 -0.81 -3.57
CA GLY A 95 -9.55 -0.99 -4.69
C GLY A 95 -9.54 -2.39 -5.26
N THR A 96 -10.45 -2.63 -6.18
CA THR A 96 -10.62 -3.94 -6.83
C THR A 96 -9.71 -4.06 -8.04
N LEU A 97 -9.06 -5.21 -8.16
CA LEU A 97 -8.29 -5.61 -9.33
C LEU A 97 -9.02 -6.80 -9.98
N THR A 98 -9.69 -6.55 -11.08
CA THR A 98 -10.16 -7.63 -11.95
C THR A 98 -8.98 -8.13 -12.78
N ARG A 99 -9.04 -9.38 -13.25
CA ARG A 99 -7.93 -9.97 -14.01
C ARG A 99 -7.53 -9.07 -15.18
N PRO A 100 -6.28 -8.56 -15.22
CA PRO A 100 -5.83 -7.70 -16.30
C PRO A 100 -5.76 -8.50 -17.60
N ARG A 101 -6.11 -7.86 -18.72
CA ARG A 101 -5.85 -8.41 -20.03
C ARG A 101 -4.37 -8.23 -20.37
N LEU A 102 -3.79 -9.20 -21.04
CA LEU A 102 -2.37 -9.12 -21.47
C LEU A 102 -2.09 -7.88 -22.33
N SER A 103 -3.09 -7.36 -23.03
CA SER A 103 -3.01 -6.11 -23.79
C SER A 103 -2.82 -4.86 -22.93
N ASP A 104 -3.17 -4.93 -21.64
CA ASP A 104 -3.09 -3.79 -20.72
C ASP A 104 -1.71 -3.66 -20.06
N LEU A 105 -0.85 -4.65 -20.28
CA LEU A 105 0.52 -4.70 -19.80
C LEU A 105 1.42 -3.82 -20.68
N GLY A 106 1.62 -2.56 -20.27
CA GLY A 106 2.70 -1.75 -20.84
C GLY A 106 4.02 -2.14 -20.19
N LEU A 107 4.82 -3.00 -20.84
CA LEU A 107 6.08 -3.48 -20.30
C LEU A 107 7.17 -2.41 -20.45
N ASP A 108 7.69 -1.90 -19.35
CA ASP A 108 8.93 -1.15 -19.34
C ASP A 108 10.14 -2.09 -19.10
N TRP A 109 11.35 -1.58 -19.32
CA TRP A 109 12.57 -2.37 -19.18
C TRP A 109 12.76 -2.94 -17.78
N THR A 110 12.32 -2.22 -16.76
CA THR A 110 12.35 -2.66 -15.36
C THR A 110 11.44 -3.86 -15.17
N THR A 111 10.24 -3.79 -15.69
CA THR A 111 9.26 -4.89 -15.63
C THR A 111 9.74 -6.11 -16.44
N ILE A 112 10.35 -5.92 -17.60
CA ILE A 112 10.92 -7.01 -18.40
C ILE A 112 12.00 -7.77 -17.60
N ARG A 113 12.85 -7.08 -16.88
CA ARG A 113 13.86 -7.71 -16.01
C ARG A 113 13.22 -8.49 -14.83
N LEU A 114 12.08 -8.06 -14.37
CA LEU A 114 11.34 -8.67 -13.26
C LEU A 114 10.41 -9.79 -13.75
N LEU A 115 10.15 -9.87 -15.07
CA LEU A 115 9.22 -10.82 -15.67
C LEU A 115 9.46 -12.28 -15.26
N PRO A 116 10.71 -12.81 -15.18
CA PRO A 116 10.96 -14.17 -14.72
C PRO A 116 10.56 -14.40 -13.26
N ARG A 117 10.69 -13.36 -12.42
CA ARG A 117 10.25 -13.40 -11.03
C ARG A 117 8.73 -13.38 -10.94
N VAL A 118 8.09 -12.46 -11.66
CA VAL A 118 6.62 -12.36 -11.73
C VAL A 118 6.00 -13.66 -12.27
N ALA A 119 6.58 -14.25 -13.33
CA ALA A 119 6.12 -15.53 -13.87
C ALA A 119 6.23 -16.69 -12.85
N ARG A 120 7.25 -16.67 -12.02
CA ARG A 120 7.46 -17.66 -10.96
C ARG A 120 6.43 -17.49 -9.85
N LEU A 121 6.08 -16.25 -9.50
CA LEU A 121 5.07 -15.91 -8.51
C LEU A 121 3.67 -16.30 -8.97
N LEU A 122 3.35 -16.10 -10.26
CA LEU A 122 2.06 -16.50 -10.85
C LEU A 122 1.83 -18.02 -10.83
N ARG A 123 2.90 -18.81 -10.79
CA ARG A 123 2.82 -20.28 -10.72
C ARG A 123 2.62 -20.81 -9.31
N GLY A 124 2.84 -19.98 -8.29
CA GLY A 124 2.83 -20.41 -6.88
C GLY A 124 1.49 -20.27 -6.15
N GLY A 125 0.43 -19.76 -6.79
CA GLY A 125 -0.88 -19.51 -6.17
C GLY A 125 -1.00 -18.12 -5.54
N ASP A 126 -2.20 -17.78 -5.06
CA ASP A 126 -2.57 -16.40 -4.64
C ASP A 126 -1.71 -15.83 -3.51
N ASN A 127 -1.32 -16.65 -2.54
CA ASN A 127 -0.49 -16.21 -1.41
C ASN A 127 0.94 -15.82 -1.83
N HIS A 128 1.50 -16.51 -2.83
CA HIS A 128 2.83 -16.19 -3.36
C HIS A 128 2.83 -14.93 -4.20
N LEU A 129 1.71 -14.61 -4.83
CA LEU A 129 1.57 -13.41 -5.65
C LEU A 129 1.64 -12.16 -4.79
N LEU A 130 0.92 -12.13 -3.68
CA LEU A 130 0.90 -11.00 -2.75
C LEU A 130 2.29 -10.79 -2.12
N SER A 131 2.92 -11.87 -1.64
CA SER A 131 4.27 -11.80 -1.06
C SER A 131 5.29 -11.28 -2.07
N GLY A 132 5.20 -11.70 -3.32
CA GLY A 132 6.10 -11.23 -4.36
C GLY A 132 5.90 -9.78 -4.76
N VAL A 133 4.68 -9.27 -4.75
CA VAL A 133 4.41 -7.83 -4.94
C VAL A 133 4.99 -7.04 -3.78
N LEU A 134 4.85 -7.51 -2.54
CA LEU A 134 5.43 -6.90 -1.35
C LEU A 134 6.95 -6.80 -1.47
N GLU A 135 7.62 -7.88 -1.87
CA GLU A 135 9.07 -7.91 -2.10
C GLU A 135 9.50 -6.92 -3.19
N LEU A 136 8.79 -6.88 -4.31
CA LEU A 136 9.09 -5.96 -5.40
C LEU A 136 8.96 -4.49 -5.00
N VAL A 137 7.95 -4.15 -4.21
CA VAL A 137 7.75 -2.81 -3.69
C VAL A 137 8.85 -2.45 -2.70
N ALA A 138 9.21 -3.37 -1.81
CA ALA A 138 10.30 -3.20 -0.84
C ALA A 138 11.67 -3.05 -1.51
N GLU A 139 11.96 -3.83 -2.56
CA GLU A 139 13.20 -3.71 -3.35
C GLU A 139 13.32 -2.34 -4.03
N GLN A 140 12.20 -1.69 -4.34
CA GLN A 140 12.18 -0.33 -4.86
C GLN A 140 12.40 0.74 -3.77
N GLY A 141 12.50 0.35 -2.51
CA GLY A 141 12.72 1.23 -1.37
C GLY A 141 11.44 1.84 -0.78
N PHE A 142 10.29 1.25 -1.06
CA PHE A 142 9.01 1.66 -0.50
C PHE A 142 8.52 0.69 0.57
N HIS A 143 7.77 1.21 1.53
CA HIS A 143 7.09 0.40 2.53
C HIS A 143 5.62 0.23 2.12
N LEU A 144 5.20 -1.01 1.94
CA LEU A 144 3.79 -1.29 1.75
C LEU A 144 3.11 -1.38 3.12
N ILE A 145 2.12 -0.52 3.32
CA ILE A 145 1.30 -0.50 4.55
C ILE A 145 -0.13 -0.93 4.25
N GLY A 146 -0.80 -1.48 5.23
CA GLY A 146 -2.22 -1.83 5.12
C GLY A 146 -3.11 -0.59 5.14
N ALA A 147 -4.30 -0.69 4.53
CA ALA A 147 -5.27 0.39 4.58
C ALA A 147 -5.68 0.74 6.02
N HIS A 148 -5.71 -0.25 6.92
CA HIS A 148 -5.98 -0.06 8.35
C HIS A 148 -4.86 0.71 9.09
N GLU A 149 -3.63 0.62 8.61
CA GLU A 149 -2.49 1.38 9.14
C GLU A 149 -2.51 2.83 8.62
N ALA A 150 -2.87 2.98 7.34
CA ALA A 150 -2.97 4.30 6.71
C ALA A 150 -4.13 5.12 7.30
N VAL A 151 -5.25 4.47 7.56
CA VAL A 151 -6.50 5.11 8.01
C VAL A 151 -7.23 4.22 9.03
N PRO A 152 -6.79 4.20 10.28
CA PRO A 152 -7.38 3.33 11.31
C PRO A 152 -8.89 3.52 11.51
N GLY A 153 -9.41 4.74 11.28
CA GLY A 153 -10.82 5.07 11.45
C GLY A 153 -11.74 4.76 10.28
N LEU A 154 -11.20 4.34 9.14
CA LEU A 154 -12.01 4.10 7.93
C LEU A 154 -12.51 2.65 7.83
N LEU A 155 -11.86 1.73 8.52
CA LEU A 155 -12.36 0.37 8.67
C LEU A 155 -13.47 0.41 9.70
N LEU A 156 -14.64 -0.08 9.31
CA LEU A 156 -15.79 -0.23 10.20
C LEU A 156 -15.33 -0.90 11.50
N PRO A 157 -15.80 -0.39 12.67
CA PRO A 157 -15.61 -1.13 13.90
C PRO A 157 -16.14 -2.55 13.66
N GLU A 158 -15.45 -3.55 14.22
CA GLU A 158 -15.88 -4.94 14.19
C GLU A 158 -17.33 -5.02 14.70
N GLY A 159 -18.26 -4.86 13.78
CA GLY A 159 -19.69 -4.96 14.00
C GLY A 159 -20.14 -6.27 13.43
N VAL A 160 -20.77 -7.05 14.27
CA VAL A 160 -21.48 -8.29 14.00
C VAL A 160 -22.03 -8.28 12.58
N LEU A 161 -21.39 -9.00 11.67
CA LEU A 161 -21.95 -9.31 10.36
C LEU A 161 -23.19 -10.19 10.56
N GLY A 162 -24.34 -9.54 10.39
CA GLY A 162 -25.67 -10.06 10.17
C GLY A 162 -25.98 -11.48 10.61
N HIS A 163 -26.88 -11.62 11.55
CA HIS A 163 -27.69 -12.81 11.69
C HIS A 163 -28.35 -13.11 10.34
N VAL A 164 -27.90 -14.16 9.68
CA VAL A 164 -28.68 -14.82 8.64
C VAL A 164 -29.76 -15.63 9.36
N GLN A 165 -31.00 -15.24 9.21
CA GLN A 165 -32.16 -16.08 9.49
C GLN A 165 -32.38 -17.04 8.35
#